data_106d1712a904ad8a6cfda438582117bd
#
_entry.id   106d1712a904ad8a6cfda438582117bd
#
_cell.length_a   1.000
_cell.length_b   1.000
_cell.length_c   1.000
_cell.angle_alpha   90.00
_cell.angle_beta   90.00
_cell.angle_gamma   90.00
#
_symmetry.space_group_name_H-M   'P 1'
#
loop_
_entity.id
_entity.type
_entity.pdbx_description
1 polymer ?
#
loop_
_entity_poly.entity_id
_entity_poly.type
_entity_poly.pdbx_seq_one_letter_code
_entity_poly.pdbx_strand_id
1 'polypeptide(L)'
;MARAVVPLNFNAFLEKAKLKDDGSNYTDWVRNLRIILIAAQKNYILEAPLGARPAAGATPDVMNAWQSKADDYSIVQCAMLYGLESGLQRCFERYGAYEMFQELKLIFQANA
;
A
#
# COMPACT_ATOMS: atom_id res chain seq x y z
N MET A 1 14.14 23.07 11.48
CA MET A 1 14.21 22.03 12.50
C MET A 1 13.61 20.75 11.99
N ALA A 2 14.22 19.69 12.33
CA ALA A 2 13.74 18.41 11.90
C ALA A 2 12.40 18.11 12.58
N ARG A 3 11.45 17.72 11.78
CA ARG A 3 10.17 17.26 12.31
C ARG A 3 10.39 15.96 13.06
N ALA A 4 9.77 15.84 14.21
CA ALA A 4 9.78 14.57 14.92
C ALA A 4 9.10 13.53 14.04
N VAL A 5 9.84 12.52 13.67
CA VAL A 5 9.33 11.42 12.89
C VAL A 5 9.06 10.27 13.83
N VAL A 6 7.80 9.92 13.98
CA VAL A 6 7.46 8.69 14.67
C VAL A 6 7.73 7.56 13.69
N PRO A 7 8.70 6.68 13.98
CA PRO A 7 8.97 5.57 13.08
C PRO A 7 7.73 4.70 12.96
N LEU A 8 7.22 4.57 11.76
CA LEU A 8 6.13 3.67 11.52
C LEU A 8 6.70 2.28 11.31
N ASN A 9 6.45 1.43 12.26
CA ASN A 9 6.87 0.05 12.14
C ASN A 9 5.78 -0.77 11.49
N PHE A 10 5.74 -0.71 10.16
CA PHE A 10 4.80 -1.52 9.39
C PHE A 10 4.94 -3.00 9.75
N ASN A 11 6.16 -3.46 9.99
CA ASN A 11 6.40 -4.86 10.28
C ASN A 11 5.71 -5.30 11.56
N ALA A 12 5.77 -4.49 12.62
CA ALA A 12 5.14 -4.84 13.88
C ALA A 12 3.63 -4.95 13.73
N PHE A 13 3.02 -4.00 12.99
CA PHE A 13 1.60 -4.04 12.71
C PHE A 13 1.23 -5.28 11.90
N LEU A 14 1.99 -5.54 10.85
CA LEU A 14 1.66 -6.58 9.88
C LEU A 14 1.90 -7.99 10.43
N GLU A 15 2.89 -8.15 11.30
CA GLU A 15 3.13 -9.43 11.96
C GLU A 15 1.99 -9.83 12.88
N LYS A 16 1.39 -8.85 13.55
CA LYS A 16 0.34 -9.12 14.53
C LYS A 16 -1.02 -9.34 13.89
N ALA A 17 -1.24 -8.79 12.71
CA ALA A 17 -2.59 -8.71 12.17
C ALA A 17 -2.60 -8.87 10.66
N LYS A 18 -1.98 -9.93 10.17
CA LYS A 18 -2.02 -10.24 8.74
C LYS A 18 -3.46 -10.49 8.30
N LEU A 19 -3.78 -10.05 7.10
CA LEU A 19 -5.07 -10.35 6.51
C LEU A 19 -5.16 -11.84 6.23
N LYS A 20 -6.16 -12.48 6.82
CA LYS A 20 -6.37 -13.91 6.66
C LYS A 20 -6.84 -14.22 5.24
N ASP A 21 -6.47 -15.40 4.76
CA ASP A 21 -6.83 -15.84 3.42
C ASP A 21 -8.32 -15.81 3.16
N ASP A 22 -9.13 -16.04 4.19
CA ASP A 22 -10.60 -16.02 4.07
C ASP A 22 -11.20 -14.62 4.27
N GLY A 23 -10.38 -13.62 4.56
CA GLY A 23 -10.84 -12.24 4.75
C GLY A 23 -11.61 -11.99 6.03
N SER A 24 -11.61 -12.93 6.98
CA SER A 24 -12.44 -12.82 8.19
C SER A 24 -12.10 -11.59 9.04
N ASN A 25 -10.88 -11.06 8.93
CA ASN A 25 -10.45 -9.87 9.65
C ASN A 25 -10.27 -8.66 8.72
N TYR A 26 -10.90 -8.67 7.55
CA TYR A 26 -10.69 -7.62 6.55
C TYR A 26 -11.04 -6.22 7.07
N THR A 27 -12.18 -6.08 7.75
CA THR A 27 -12.62 -4.77 8.22
C THR A 27 -11.60 -4.12 9.15
N ASP A 28 -11.08 -4.90 10.09
CA ASP A 28 -10.04 -4.39 11.01
C ASP A 28 -8.72 -4.15 10.29
N TRP A 29 -8.36 -5.05 9.39
CA TRP A 29 -7.10 -4.96 8.65
C TRP A 29 -7.07 -3.68 7.80
N VAL A 30 -8.13 -3.41 7.05
CA VAL A 30 -8.16 -2.24 6.17
C VAL A 30 -8.20 -0.94 6.96
N ARG A 31 -8.91 -0.92 8.09
CA ARG A 31 -8.93 0.26 8.95
C ARG A 31 -7.53 0.57 9.48
N ASN A 32 -6.83 -0.44 9.96
CA ASN A 32 -5.49 -0.26 10.49
C ASN A 32 -4.49 0.12 9.39
N LEU A 33 -4.63 -0.45 8.20
CA LEU A 33 -3.82 -0.06 7.06
C LEU A 33 -4.00 1.43 6.73
N ARG A 34 -5.24 1.90 6.70
CA ARG A 34 -5.51 3.32 6.43
C ARG A 34 -4.89 4.22 7.49
N ILE A 35 -5.01 3.86 8.74
CA ILE A 35 -4.43 4.65 9.85
C ILE A 35 -2.92 4.77 9.66
N ILE A 36 -2.26 3.68 9.38
CA ILE A 36 -0.79 3.66 9.20
C ILE A 36 -0.38 4.50 8.00
N LEU A 37 -1.11 4.38 6.89
CA LEU A 37 -0.78 5.15 5.69
C LEU A 37 -1.04 6.65 5.87
N ILE A 38 -2.10 7.01 6.59
CA ILE A 38 -2.36 8.42 6.91
C ILE A 38 -1.21 8.97 7.76
N ALA A 39 -0.79 8.23 8.76
CA ALA A 39 0.32 8.66 9.62
C ALA A 39 1.63 8.81 8.84
N ALA A 40 1.82 7.99 7.81
CA ALA A 40 2.99 8.07 6.94
C ALA A 40 2.84 9.06 5.80
N GLN A 41 1.66 9.70 5.68
CA GLN A 41 1.33 10.61 4.58
C GLN A 41 1.39 9.93 3.21
N LYS A 42 1.01 8.65 3.17
CA LYS A 42 1.02 7.84 1.94
C LYS A 42 -0.35 7.26 1.60
N ASN A 43 -1.40 7.75 2.25
CA ASN A 43 -2.75 7.26 2.01
C ASN A 43 -3.26 7.58 0.59
N TYR A 44 -2.67 8.58 -0.09
CA TYR A 44 -3.03 8.88 -1.47
C TYR A 44 -2.83 7.69 -2.41
N ILE A 45 -1.96 6.76 -2.04
CA ILE A 45 -1.64 5.58 -2.85
C ILE A 45 -2.87 4.68 -3.02
N LEU A 46 -3.75 4.65 -2.03
CA LEU A 46 -4.97 3.85 -2.10
C LEU A 46 -6.07 4.51 -2.93
N GLU A 47 -5.90 5.79 -3.28
CA GLU A 47 -6.95 6.57 -3.95
C GLU A 47 -6.79 6.62 -5.47
N ALA A 48 -5.58 6.41 -5.98
CA ALA A 48 -5.32 6.51 -7.41
C ALA A 48 -4.10 5.68 -7.80
N PRO A 49 -4.09 5.15 -9.03
CA PRO A 49 -2.91 4.44 -9.52
C PRO A 49 -1.73 5.38 -9.72
N LEU A 50 -0.53 4.82 -9.80
CA LEU A 50 0.70 5.60 -9.97
C LEU A 50 0.71 6.43 -11.24
N GLY A 51 0.16 5.90 -12.31
CA GLY A 51 0.22 6.55 -13.60
C GLY A 51 1.48 6.16 -14.37
N ALA A 52 1.50 6.58 -15.63
CA ALA A 52 2.58 6.23 -16.54
C ALA A 52 3.86 6.99 -16.23
N ARG A 53 4.99 6.37 -16.50
CA ARG A 53 6.27 7.04 -16.43
C ARG A 53 6.30 8.21 -17.40
N PRO A 54 6.86 9.37 -17.01
CA PRO A 54 6.97 10.51 -17.92
C PRO A 54 7.76 10.15 -19.18
N ALA A 55 7.46 10.86 -20.27
CA ALA A 55 8.14 10.66 -21.54
C ALA A 55 9.63 10.95 -21.41
N ALA A 56 10.42 10.37 -22.33
CA ALA A 56 11.87 10.49 -22.31
C ALA A 56 12.36 11.95 -22.37
N GLY A 57 11.54 12.86 -22.94
CA GLY A 57 11.88 14.28 -23.02
C GLY A 57 11.49 15.09 -21.79
N ALA A 58 10.96 14.45 -20.74
CA ALA A 58 10.54 15.17 -19.54
C ALA A 58 11.74 15.81 -18.84
N THR A 59 11.46 16.93 -18.14
CA THR A 59 12.52 17.59 -17.37
C THR A 59 12.97 16.72 -16.20
N PRO A 60 14.20 16.92 -15.72
CA PRO A 60 14.66 16.18 -14.54
C PRO A 60 13.74 16.32 -13.34
N ASP A 61 13.16 17.51 -13.12
CA ASP A 61 12.24 17.73 -11.99
C ASP A 61 11.00 16.87 -12.11
N VAL A 62 10.42 16.77 -13.30
CA VAL A 62 9.24 15.94 -13.54
C VAL A 62 9.56 14.49 -13.34
N MET A 63 10.70 14.03 -13.86
CA MET A 63 11.11 12.63 -13.74
C MET A 63 11.38 12.28 -12.27
N ASN A 64 12.06 13.16 -11.54
CA ASN A 64 12.38 12.93 -10.14
C ASN A 64 11.12 12.89 -9.28
N ALA A 65 10.15 13.76 -9.56
CA ALA A 65 8.89 13.77 -8.84
C ALA A 65 8.13 12.45 -9.05
N TRP A 66 8.09 11.97 -10.30
CA TRP A 66 7.44 10.70 -10.59
C TRP A 66 8.17 9.52 -9.91
N GLN A 67 9.50 9.54 -9.94
CA GLN A 67 10.28 8.45 -9.34
C GLN A 67 10.08 8.38 -7.82
N SER A 68 10.03 9.53 -7.17
CA SER A 68 9.76 9.60 -5.74
C SER A 68 8.40 8.99 -5.41
N LYS A 69 7.40 9.31 -6.22
CA LYS A 69 6.07 8.76 -6.07
C LYS A 69 6.07 7.24 -6.32
N ALA A 70 6.78 6.81 -7.35
CA ALA A 70 6.89 5.38 -7.66
C ALA A 70 7.54 4.61 -6.52
N ASP A 71 8.54 5.20 -5.86
CA ASP A 71 9.19 4.59 -4.70
C ASP A 71 8.19 4.42 -3.55
N ASP A 72 7.35 5.40 -3.31
CA ASP A 72 6.31 5.30 -2.27
C ASP A 72 5.32 4.18 -2.60
N TYR A 73 4.91 4.06 -3.86
CA TYR A 73 4.02 2.99 -4.28
C TYR A 73 4.65 1.62 -4.05
N SER A 74 5.96 1.48 -4.34
CA SER A 74 6.67 0.23 -4.12
C SER A 74 6.76 -0.13 -2.65
N ILE A 75 7.04 0.85 -1.80
CA ILE A 75 7.13 0.64 -0.35
C ILE A 75 5.79 0.16 0.19
N VAL A 76 4.70 0.81 -0.21
CA VAL A 76 3.36 0.42 0.26
C VAL A 76 2.95 -0.94 -0.29
N GLN A 77 3.30 -1.22 -1.55
CA GLN A 77 3.05 -2.54 -2.13
C GLN A 77 3.71 -3.65 -1.31
N CYS A 78 4.98 -3.48 -0.98
CA CYS A 78 5.71 -4.47 -0.19
C CYS A 78 5.11 -4.61 1.20
N ALA A 79 4.75 -3.50 1.83
CA ALA A 79 4.14 -3.52 3.15
C ALA A 79 2.80 -4.26 3.13
N MET A 80 1.97 -3.98 2.13
CA MET A 80 0.68 -4.66 2.01
C MET A 80 0.86 -6.16 1.78
N LEU A 81 1.77 -6.54 0.88
CA LEU A 81 2.05 -7.97 0.63
C LEU A 81 2.51 -8.67 1.90
N TYR A 82 3.42 -8.03 2.64
CA TYR A 82 3.88 -8.60 3.90
C TYR A 82 2.73 -8.77 4.89
N GLY A 83 1.73 -7.91 4.81
CA GLY A 83 0.55 -7.96 5.67
C GLY A 83 -0.53 -8.94 5.24
N LEU A 84 -0.27 -9.78 4.24
CA LEU A 84 -1.21 -10.81 3.79
C LEU A 84 -0.70 -12.19 4.20
N GLU A 85 -1.63 -13.10 4.52
CA GLU A 85 -1.25 -14.51 4.68
C GLU A 85 -0.80 -15.08 3.33
N SER A 86 -0.09 -16.19 3.38
CA SER A 86 0.66 -16.68 2.22
C SER A 86 -0.20 -17.00 1.00
N GLY A 87 -1.44 -17.44 1.20
CA GLY A 87 -2.34 -17.69 0.08
C GLY A 87 -2.64 -16.42 -0.70
N LEU A 88 -3.00 -15.35 0.02
CA LEU A 88 -3.26 -14.05 -0.59
C LEU A 88 -1.98 -13.44 -1.16
N GLN A 89 -0.84 -13.61 -0.48
CA GLN A 89 0.43 -13.11 -1.02
C GLN A 89 0.69 -13.67 -2.41
N ARG A 90 0.51 -14.96 -2.59
CA ARG A 90 0.74 -15.59 -3.90
C ARG A 90 -0.22 -15.06 -4.96
N CYS A 91 -1.45 -14.79 -4.57
CA CYS A 91 -2.44 -14.24 -5.51
C CYS A 91 -2.07 -12.81 -5.96
N PHE A 92 -1.50 -12.02 -5.06
CA PHE A 92 -1.31 -10.59 -5.30
C PHE A 92 0.14 -10.17 -5.51
N GLU A 93 1.07 -11.10 -5.60
CA GLU A 93 2.50 -10.76 -5.65
C GLU A 93 2.88 -9.87 -6.84
N ARG A 94 2.08 -9.84 -7.89
CA ARG A 94 2.33 -9.02 -9.08
C ARG A 94 1.45 -7.79 -9.17
N TYR A 95 0.62 -7.54 -8.16
CA TYR A 95 -0.27 -6.39 -8.17
C TYR A 95 0.45 -5.16 -7.62
N GLY A 96 0.17 -3.98 -8.20
CA GLY A 96 0.56 -2.74 -7.56
C GLY A 96 -0.28 -2.47 -6.31
N ALA A 97 0.16 -1.50 -5.49
CA ALA A 97 -0.54 -1.22 -4.23
C ALA A 97 -1.99 -0.82 -4.45
N TYR A 98 -2.23 0.12 -5.36
CA TYR A 98 -3.59 0.58 -5.67
C TYR A 98 -4.45 -0.57 -6.20
N GLU A 99 -3.93 -1.31 -7.17
CA GLU A 99 -4.66 -2.41 -7.80
C GLU A 99 -4.99 -3.51 -6.80
N MET A 100 -4.03 -3.82 -5.91
CA MET A 100 -4.24 -4.80 -4.85
C MET A 100 -5.35 -4.35 -3.91
N PHE A 101 -5.33 -3.08 -3.51
CA PHE A 101 -6.34 -2.54 -2.62
C PHE A 101 -7.73 -2.60 -3.24
N GLN A 102 -7.86 -2.23 -4.51
CA GLN A 102 -9.15 -2.29 -5.22
C GLN A 102 -9.67 -3.72 -5.30
N GLU A 103 -8.79 -4.66 -5.61
CA GLU A 103 -9.19 -6.07 -5.72
C GLU A 103 -9.62 -6.65 -4.38
N LEU A 104 -8.88 -6.32 -3.32
CA LEU A 104 -9.26 -6.76 -1.97
C LEU A 104 -10.63 -6.23 -1.55
N LYS A 105 -10.94 -5.00 -1.93
CA LYS A 105 -12.27 -4.44 -1.68
C LYS A 105 -13.35 -5.24 -2.40
N LEU A 106 -13.10 -5.60 -3.65
CA LEU A 106 -14.08 -6.38 -4.41
C LEU A 106 -14.29 -7.75 -3.80
N ILE A 107 -13.23 -8.39 -3.33
CA ILE A 107 -13.31 -9.74 -2.80
C ILE A 107 -13.96 -9.76 -1.41
N PHE A 108 -13.56 -8.85 -0.53
CA PHE A 108 -13.91 -8.98 0.88
C PHE A 108 -14.92 -7.94 1.38
N GLN A 109 -14.96 -6.75 0.82
CA GLN A 109 -15.84 -5.70 1.34
C GLN A 109 -17.31 -6.06 1.16
N ALA A 110 -17.67 -6.74 0.09
CA ALA A 110 -19.04 -7.14 -0.16
C ALA A 110 -19.55 -8.13 0.89
N ASN A 111 -18.65 -8.79 1.61
CA ASN A 111 -19.00 -9.81 2.61
C ASN A 111 -18.74 -9.32 4.04
N ALA A 112 -18.37 -8.07 4.17
CA ALA A 112 -18.04 -7.51 5.48
C ALA A 112 -19.29 -7.11 6.25
#